data_196e12a1b85b7dfdbd1cef42b9563d0a
#
_entry.id   196e12a1b85b7dfdbd1cef42b9563d0a
#
_cell.length_a   1.000
_cell.length_b   1.000
_cell.length_c   1.000
_cell.angle_alpha   90.00
_cell.angle_beta   90.00
_cell.angle_gamma   90.00
#
_symmetry.space_group_name_H-M   'P 1'
#
loop_
_entity.id
_entity.type
_entity.pdbx_description
1 polymer ?
#
loop_
_entity_poly.entity_id
_entity_poly.type
_entity_poly.pdbx_seq_one_letter_code
_entity_poly.pdbx_strand_id
1 'polypeptide(L)'
;MPLSLGGFLLMLSPLCIAAFVGRTANATDMLAIHYVTLGVANPVAYAALRMQPVAIQFRPEYPGDRRLLAYAVAAGLILGLIPFAFSFSALGDWYFGCYQNVPPRSLETVKLAIGIYSFICMIHAVRGRIEGIAAARKRPKAVMAGQIFYTVGLFTACAILLPLGCAGWAIAVSAIFVAPVCATIAIYTSLHFAKGG
;
A
#
# COMPACT_ATOMS: atom_id res chain seq x y z
N MET A 1 4.71 18.65 -14.11
CA MET A 1 5.24 18.83 -12.74
C MET A 1 4.40 18.26 -11.58
N PRO A 2 3.05 18.26 -11.55
CA PRO A 2 2.31 17.68 -10.40
C PRO A 2 2.51 16.16 -10.19
N LEU A 3 2.70 15.39 -11.25
CA LEU A 3 2.89 13.94 -11.18
C LEU A 3 4.26 13.52 -10.62
N SER A 4 5.31 14.30 -10.86
CA SER A 4 6.64 14.03 -10.33
C SER A 4 6.73 14.28 -8.82
N LEU A 5 6.01 15.28 -8.32
CA LEU A 5 5.92 15.53 -6.87
C LEU A 5 5.20 14.39 -6.14
N GLY A 6 4.12 13.87 -6.73
CA GLY A 6 3.41 12.71 -6.17
C GLY A 6 4.28 11.46 -6.09
N GLY A 7 5.07 11.18 -7.14
CA GLY A 7 6.04 10.08 -7.14
C GLY A 7 7.11 10.23 -6.06
N PHE A 8 7.60 11.43 -5.84
CA PHE A 8 8.57 11.73 -4.79
C PHE A 8 7.99 11.49 -3.38
N LEU A 9 6.77 11.95 -3.12
CA LEU A 9 6.08 11.70 -1.84
C LEU A 9 5.87 10.22 -1.57
N LEU A 10 5.53 9.43 -2.60
CA LEU A 10 5.39 7.98 -2.45
C LEU A 10 6.73 7.31 -2.10
N MET A 11 7.84 7.77 -2.70
CA MET A 11 9.16 7.23 -2.41
C MET A 11 9.65 7.56 -0.99
N LEU A 12 9.19 8.66 -0.40
CA LEU A 12 9.51 9.03 0.97
C LEU A 12 8.69 8.25 2.00
N SER A 13 7.57 7.62 1.62
CA SER A 13 6.67 6.95 2.55
C SER A 13 7.33 5.88 3.41
N PRO A 14 8.18 4.97 2.89
CA PRO A 14 8.88 3.99 3.72
C PRO A 14 9.82 4.63 4.74
N LEU A 15 10.50 5.72 4.36
CA LEU A 15 11.39 6.46 5.26
C LEU A 15 10.61 7.15 6.38
N CYS A 16 9.47 7.75 6.05
CA CYS A 16 8.58 8.35 7.05
C CYS A 16 8.09 7.30 8.06
N ILE A 17 7.61 6.14 7.59
CA ILE A 17 7.18 5.05 8.45
C ILE A 17 8.34 4.58 9.33
N ALA A 18 9.52 4.37 8.76
CA ALA A 18 10.70 3.96 9.49
C ALA A 18 11.09 4.96 10.60
N ALA A 19 10.92 6.27 10.36
CA ALA A 19 11.18 7.29 11.37
C ALA A 19 10.22 7.20 12.58
N PHE A 20 8.96 6.79 12.38
CA PHE A 20 8.02 6.53 13.46
C PHE A 20 8.29 5.19 14.15
N VAL A 21 8.56 4.14 13.40
CA VAL A 21 8.93 2.81 13.93
C VAL A 21 10.20 2.92 14.79
N GLY A 22 11.18 3.71 14.36
CA GLY A 22 12.40 3.98 15.11
C GLY A 22 12.22 4.67 16.47
N ARG A 23 11.01 5.16 16.78
CA ARG A 23 10.65 5.76 18.09
C ARG A 23 9.90 4.80 19.00
N THR A 24 9.65 3.57 18.56
CA THR A 24 8.96 2.56 19.36
C THR A 24 9.94 1.78 20.23
N ALA A 25 9.41 1.07 21.25
CA ALA A 25 10.20 0.11 22.00
C ALA A 25 10.77 -0.96 21.06
N ASN A 26 12.01 -1.39 21.30
CA ASN A 26 12.73 -2.37 20.47
C ASN A 26 12.85 -1.94 18.98
N ALA A 27 13.11 -0.65 18.74
CA ALA A 27 13.14 -0.04 17.42
C ALA A 27 13.99 -0.83 16.39
N THR A 28 15.13 -1.36 16.80
CA THR A 28 16.01 -2.15 15.92
C THR A 28 15.32 -3.40 15.37
N ASP A 29 14.66 -4.18 16.22
CA ASP A 29 13.92 -5.37 15.82
C ASP A 29 12.70 -4.98 14.96
N MET A 30 11.99 -3.92 15.33
CA MET A 30 10.81 -3.45 14.62
C MET A 30 11.16 -2.92 13.21
N LEU A 31 12.27 -2.22 13.07
CA LEU A 31 12.78 -1.78 11.77
C LEU A 31 13.20 -2.96 10.89
N ALA A 32 13.88 -3.95 11.47
CA ALA A 32 14.23 -5.17 10.73
C ALA A 32 12.97 -5.88 10.21
N ILE A 33 11.97 -6.09 11.04
CA ILE A 33 10.67 -6.66 10.65
C ILE A 33 10.03 -5.85 9.53
N HIS A 34 10.01 -4.52 9.67
CA HIS A 34 9.44 -3.62 8.66
C HIS A 34 10.12 -3.77 7.30
N TYR A 35 11.45 -3.71 7.24
CA TYR A 35 12.18 -3.78 5.98
C TYR A 35 12.13 -5.17 5.32
N VAL A 36 12.18 -6.25 6.11
CA VAL A 36 12.01 -7.62 5.59
C VAL A 36 10.61 -7.78 4.99
N THR A 37 9.58 -7.29 5.69
CA THR A 37 8.19 -7.31 5.20
C THR A 37 8.05 -6.53 3.88
N LEU A 38 8.60 -5.31 3.81
CA LEU A 38 8.59 -4.50 2.59
C LEU A 38 9.34 -5.18 1.44
N GLY A 39 10.48 -5.80 1.71
CA GLY A 39 11.30 -6.47 0.69
C GLY A 39 10.53 -7.56 -0.06
N VAL A 40 9.66 -8.29 0.63
CA VAL A 40 8.85 -9.36 0.04
C VAL A 40 7.55 -8.83 -0.56
N ALA A 41 6.84 -7.96 0.15
CA ALA A 41 5.49 -7.56 -0.24
C ALA A 41 5.45 -6.41 -1.25
N ASN A 42 6.39 -5.46 -1.20
CA ASN A 42 6.38 -4.29 -2.08
C ASN A 42 6.46 -4.61 -3.58
N PRO A 43 7.32 -5.54 -4.06
CA PRO A 43 7.36 -5.84 -5.49
C PRO A 43 6.00 -6.26 -6.04
N VAL A 44 5.26 -7.07 -5.26
CA VAL A 44 3.93 -7.55 -5.64
C VAL A 44 2.89 -6.44 -5.52
N ALA A 45 2.96 -5.61 -4.48
CA ALA A 45 2.08 -4.47 -4.29
C ALA A 45 2.25 -3.42 -5.42
N TYR A 46 3.48 -3.15 -5.83
CA TYR A 46 3.74 -2.27 -6.99
C TYR A 46 3.28 -2.87 -8.31
N ALA A 47 3.37 -4.20 -8.47
CA ALA A 47 2.77 -4.88 -9.63
C ALA A 47 1.26 -4.66 -9.67
N ALA A 48 0.57 -4.71 -8.53
CA ALA A 48 -0.86 -4.43 -8.43
C ALA A 48 -1.22 -2.99 -8.83
N LEU A 49 -0.37 -1.99 -8.52
CA LEU A 49 -0.54 -0.61 -8.98
C LEU A 49 -0.51 -0.45 -10.51
N ARG A 50 0.09 -1.41 -11.24
CA ARG A 50 0.08 -1.43 -12.72
C ARG A 50 -1.31 -1.65 -13.31
N MET A 51 -2.34 -1.76 -12.48
CA MET A 51 -3.73 -1.62 -12.91
C MET A 51 -4.04 -0.24 -13.53
N GLN A 52 -3.22 0.78 -13.26
CA GLN A 52 -3.37 2.13 -13.83
C GLN A 52 -3.33 2.15 -15.37
N PRO A 53 -2.30 1.63 -16.06
CA PRO A 53 -2.30 1.60 -17.54
C PRO A 53 -3.44 0.75 -18.12
N VAL A 54 -3.84 -0.33 -17.45
CA VAL A 54 -4.99 -1.14 -17.88
C VAL A 54 -6.26 -0.29 -17.88
N ALA A 55 -6.49 0.48 -16.80
CA ALA A 55 -7.65 1.37 -16.71
C ALA A 55 -7.61 2.52 -17.73
N ILE A 56 -6.43 3.00 -18.11
CA ILE A 56 -6.28 4.01 -19.17
C ILE A 56 -6.68 3.41 -20.53
N GLN A 57 -6.23 2.20 -20.81
CA GLN A 57 -6.46 1.55 -22.12
C GLN A 57 -7.92 1.15 -22.30
N PHE A 58 -8.54 0.55 -21.30
CA PHE A 58 -9.91 0.05 -21.36
C PHE A 58 -10.97 1.08 -20.93
N ARG A 59 -10.63 2.34 -20.88
CA ARG A 59 -11.47 3.53 -20.57
C ARG A 59 -12.93 3.19 -20.28
N PRO A 60 -13.36 3.00 -19.05
CA PRO A 60 -14.75 2.79 -18.74
C PRO A 60 -15.53 4.06 -19.12
N GLU A 61 -16.60 3.93 -19.90
CA GLU A 61 -17.47 5.06 -20.30
C GLU A 61 -18.08 5.71 -19.05
N TYR A 62 -18.27 4.90 -17.99
CA TYR A 62 -18.86 5.33 -16.72
C TYR A 62 -17.90 5.07 -15.54
N PRO A 63 -17.88 5.95 -14.51
CA PRO A 63 -17.10 5.74 -13.28
C PRO A 63 -17.45 4.45 -12.53
N GLY A 64 -18.66 3.92 -12.77
CA GLY A 64 -19.22 2.76 -12.10
C GLY A 64 -19.05 1.45 -12.84
N ASP A 65 -18.13 1.33 -13.79
CA ASP A 65 -17.92 0.04 -14.47
C ASP A 65 -17.46 -1.03 -13.47
N ARG A 66 -18.43 -1.88 -13.13
CA ARG A 66 -18.24 -2.98 -12.17
C ARG A 66 -17.28 -4.05 -12.71
N ARG A 67 -17.18 -4.22 -14.04
CA ARG A 67 -16.31 -5.24 -14.65
C ARG A 67 -14.85 -4.91 -14.43
N LEU A 68 -14.44 -3.66 -14.70
CA LEU A 68 -13.07 -3.24 -14.45
C LEU A 68 -12.73 -3.17 -12.96
N LEU A 69 -13.71 -2.88 -12.08
CA LEU A 69 -13.53 -2.98 -10.64
C LEU A 69 -13.36 -4.42 -10.20
N ALA A 70 -14.22 -5.33 -10.66
CA ALA A 70 -14.11 -6.76 -10.34
C ALA A 70 -12.78 -7.34 -10.81
N TYR A 71 -12.33 -6.96 -12.01
CA TYR A 71 -11.01 -7.35 -12.52
C TYR A 71 -9.88 -6.81 -11.63
N ALA A 72 -9.93 -5.55 -11.22
CA ALA A 72 -8.91 -4.98 -10.34
C ALA A 72 -8.86 -5.69 -8.98
N VAL A 73 -10.03 -5.98 -8.40
CA VAL A 73 -10.13 -6.72 -7.12
C VAL A 73 -9.57 -8.13 -7.29
N ALA A 74 -9.99 -8.86 -8.33
CA ALA A 74 -9.52 -10.23 -8.59
C ALA A 74 -8.01 -10.27 -8.84
N ALA A 75 -7.47 -9.38 -9.68
CA ALA A 75 -6.05 -9.28 -9.95
C ALA A 75 -5.25 -8.96 -8.67
N GLY A 76 -5.75 -8.03 -7.85
CA GLY A 76 -5.12 -7.68 -6.58
C GLY A 76 -5.14 -8.84 -5.57
N LEU A 77 -6.23 -9.60 -5.49
CA LEU A 77 -6.33 -10.79 -4.65
C LEU A 77 -5.37 -11.89 -5.12
N ILE A 78 -5.34 -12.19 -6.43
CA ILE A 78 -4.43 -13.18 -7.01
C ILE A 78 -2.96 -12.81 -6.73
N LEU A 79 -2.59 -11.56 -6.94
CA LEU A 79 -1.24 -11.08 -6.61
C LEU A 79 -0.97 -11.19 -5.11
N GLY A 80 -1.94 -10.87 -4.26
CA GLY A 80 -1.82 -10.99 -2.81
C GLY A 80 -1.63 -12.43 -2.32
N LEU A 81 -2.09 -13.44 -3.07
CA LEU A 81 -1.85 -14.84 -2.71
C LEU A 81 -0.36 -15.20 -2.71
N ILE A 82 0.49 -14.50 -3.48
CA ILE A 82 1.93 -14.78 -3.54
C ILE A 82 2.58 -14.52 -2.17
N PRO A 83 2.58 -13.30 -1.60
CA PRO A 83 3.16 -13.06 -0.27
C PRO A 83 2.39 -13.80 0.83
N PHE A 84 1.07 -14.00 0.69
CA PHE A 84 0.28 -14.77 1.65
C PHE A 84 0.76 -16.23 1.73
N ALA A 85 0.79 -16.94 0.60
CA ALA A 85 1.26 -18.32 0.56
C ALA A 85 2.71 -18.44 1.01
N PHE A 86 3.56 -17.48 0.61
CA PHE A 86 4.95 -17.44 1.02
C PHE A 86 5.11 -17.32 2.54
N SER A 87 4.31 -16.48 3.20
CA SER A 87 4.39 -16.27 4.65
C SER A 87 4.02 -17.50 5.49
N PHE A 88 3.19 -18.41 4.95
CA PHE A 88 2.73 -19.62 5.66
C PHE A 88 3.33 -20.92 5.13
N SER A 89 4.30 -20.86 4.23
CA SER A 89 4.94 -22.03 3.64
C SER A 89 6.29 -22.35 4.27
N ALA A 90 6.75 -23.58 4.11
CA ALA A 90 8.12 -23.99 4.47
C ALA A 90 9.19 -23.18 3.70
N LEU A 91 8.87 -22.69 2.50
CA LEU A 91 9.74 -21.78 1.75
C LEU A 91 9.93 -20.45 2.49
N GLY A 92 8.86 -19.92 3.10
CA GLY A 92 8.94 -18.73 3.93
C GLY A 92 9.81 -18.95 5.17
N ASP A 93 9.64 -20.07 5.86
CA ASP A 93 10.45 -20.41 7.02
C ASP A 93 11.95 -20.51 6.66
N TRP A 94 12.27 -21.16 5.56
CA TRP A 94 13.62 -21.23 5.04
C TRP A 94 14.16 -19.85 4.66
N TYR A 95 13.39 -19.08 3.91
CA TYR A 95 13.81 -17.75 3.43
C TYR A 95 14.07 -16.79 4.59
N PHE A 96 13.14 -16.67 5.51
CA PHE A 96 13.28 -15.73 6.64
C PHE A 96 14.28 -16.22 7.67
N GLY A 97 14.27 -17.52 7.98
CA GLY A 97 15.15 -18.10 9.00
C GLY A 97 16.60 -18.27 8.51
N CYS A 98 16.79 -18.83 7.32
CA CYS A 98 18.14 -19.17 6.82
C CYS A 98 18.74 -18.09 5.93
N TYR A 99 17.97 -17.52 4.99
CA TYR A 99 18.52 -16.55 4.03
C TYR A 99 18.57 -15.12 4.59
N GLN A 100 17.50 -14.67 5.23
CA GLN A 100 17.41 -13.32 5.84
C GLN A 100 17.97 -13.29 7.27
N ASN A 101 18.26 -14.43 7.89
CA ASN A 101 18.74 -14.55 9.27
C ASN A 101 17.84 -13.80 10.27
N VAL A 102 16.52 -13.85 10.07
CA VAL A 102 15.57 -13.26 11.01
C VAL A 102 15.64 -14.03 12.34
N PRO A 103 15.83 -13.35 13.48
CA PRO A 103 15.86 -14.02 14.77
C PRO A 103 14.58 -14.84 15.02
N PRO A 104 14.68 -16.06 15.59
CA PRO A 104 13.51 -16.94 15.82
C PRO A 104 12.37 -16.25 16.56
N ARG A 105 12.67 -15.35 17.50
CA ARG A 105 11.69 -14.55 18.25
C ARG A 105 10.87 -13.60 17.38
N SER A 106 11.40 -13.19 16.22
CA SER A 106 10.75 -12.22 15.30
C SER A 106 10.10 -12.89 14.09
N LEU A 107 10.39 -14.18 13.87
CA LEU A 107 9.97 -14.91 12.68
C LEU A 107 8.45 -14.94 12.52
N GLU A 108 7.72 -15.30 13.57
CA GLU A 108 6.26 -15.34 13.55
C GLU A 108 5.65 -13.95 13.31
N THR A 109 6.26 -12.90 13.87
CA THR A 109 5.80 -11.52 13.65
C THR A 109 6.00 -11.09 12.20
N VAL A 110 7.14 -11.45 11.58
CA VAL A 110 7.41 -11.19 10.16
C VAL A 110 6.38 -11.90 9.28
N LYS A 111 6.14 -13.20 9.53
CA LYS A 111 5.16 -14.01 8.79
C LYS A 111 3.75 -13.41 8.91
N LEU A 112 3.34 -13.06 10.12
CA LEU A 112 2.05 -12.39 10.37
C LEU A 112 1.95 -11.06 9.63
N ALA A 113 2.98 -10.22 9.73
CA ALA A 113 3.01 -8.92 9.06
C ALA A 113 2.88 -9.06 7.54
N ILE A 114 3.60 -10.02 6.92
CA ILE A 114 3.53 -10.28 5.47
C ILE A 114 2.15 -10.84 5.09
N GLY A 115 1.60 -11.75 5.89
CA GLY A 115 0.26 -12.30 5.68
C GLY A 115 -0.81 -11.21 5.68
N ILE A 116 -0.75 -10.28 6.61
CA ILE A 116 -1.65 -9.10 6.63
C ILE A 116 -1.36 -8.20 5.42
N TYR A 117 -0.08 -7.93 5.16
CA TYR A 117 0.33 -7.05 4.07
C TYR A 117 -0.09 -7.55 2.68
N SER A 118 -0.33 -8.85 2.52
CA SER A 118 -0.77 -9.44 1.25
C SER A 118 -2.09 -8.82 0.73
N PHE A 119 -2.97 -8.39 1.63
CA PHE A 119 -4.23 -7.73 1.26
C PHE A 119 -4.04 -6.32 0.68
N ILE A 120 -2.87 -5.70 0.86
CA ILE A 120 -2.58 -4.38 0.30
C ILE A 120 -2.58 -4.42 -1.24
N CYS A 121 -2.27 -5.56 -1.85
CA CYS A 121 -2.28 -5.72 -3.30
C CYS A 121 -3.65 -5.42 -3.90
N MET A 122 -4.74 -5.85 -3.23
CA MET A 122 -6.10 -5.54 -3.65
C MET A 122 -6.37 -4.03 -3.59
N ILE A 123 -5.96 -3.37 -2.50
CA ILE A 123 -6.15 -1.92 -2.33
C ILE A 123 -5.36 -1.15 -3.39
N HIS A 124 -4.12 -1.56 -3.66
CA HIS A 124 -3.30 -0.95 -4.70
C HIS A 124 -3.85 -1.16 -6.11
N ALA A 125 -4.41 -2.33 -6.42
CA ALA A 125 -5.05 -2.57 -7.71
C ALA A 125 -6.29 -1.67 -7.90
N VAL A 126 -7.13 -1.54 -6.88
CA VAL A 126 -8.30 -0.65 -6.90
C VAL A 126 -7.86 0.82 -7.02
N ARG A 127 -6.83 1.23 -6.27
CA ARG A 127 -6.25 2.57 -6.37
C ARG A 127 -5.69 2.82 -7.77
N GLY A 128 -4.89 1.91 -8.32
CA GLY A 128 -4.33 2.02 -9.67
C GLY A 128 -5.43 2.19 -10.73
N ARG A 129 -6.53 1.43 -10.61
CA ARG A 129 -7.70 1.60 -11.47
C ARG A 129 -8.26 3.03 -11.40
N ILE A 130 -8.48 3.57 -10.22
CA ILE A 130 -9.06 4.91 -10.06
C ILE A 130 -8.10 6.01 -10.54
N GLU A 131 -6.80 5.87 -10.29
CA GLU A 131 -5.76 6.75 -10.83
C GLU A 131 -5.75 6.71 -12.36
N GLY A 132 -5.88 5.52 -12.95
CA GLY A 132 -5.99 5.34 -14.41
C GLY A 132 -7.22 6.02 -15.00
N ILE A 133 -8.37 5.91 -14.35
CA ILE A 133 -9.60 6.62 -14.77
C ILE A 133 -9.41 8.14 -14.68
N ALA A 134 -8.77 8.65 -13.62
CA ALA A 134 -8.48 10.07 -13.45
C ALA A 134 -7.54 10.59 -14.55
N ALA A 135 -6.51 9.82 -14.88
CA ALA A 135 -5.56 10.13 -15.94
C ALA A 135 -6.24 10.12 -17.33
N ALA A 136 -7.05 9.09 -17.63
CA ALA A 136 -7.79 8.99 -18.89
C ALA A 136 -8.77 10.15 -19.08
N ARG A 137 -9.30 10.71 -18.00
CA ARG A 137 -10.18 11.89 -17.99
C ARG A 137 -9.43 13.22 -17.97
N LYS A 138 -8.10 13.19 -18.09
CA LYS A 138 -7.25 14.38 -18.03
C LYS A 138 -7.46 15.22 -16.77
N ARG A 139 -7.66 14.57 -15.61
CA ARG A 139 -7.85 15.19 -14.29
C ARG A 139 -6.64 14.99 -13.36
N PRO A 140 -5.48 15.60 -13.66
CA PRO A 140 -4.28 15.44 -12.84
C PRO A 140 -4.44 15.97 -11.41
N LYS A 141 -5.33 16.97 -11.21
CA LYS A 141 -5.65 17.49 -9.87
C LYS A 141 -6.26 16.43 -8.94
N ALA A 142 -7.08 15.51 -9.48
CA ALA A 142 -7.65 14.43 -8.69
C ALA A 142 -6.57 13.44 -8.21
N VAL A 143 -5.61 13.10 -9.09
CA VAL A 143 -4.46 12.26 -8.73
C VAL A 143 -3.59 12.96 -7.67
N MET A 144 -3.32 14.26 -7.83
CA MET A 144 -2.55 15.03 -6.86
C MET A 144 -3.26 15.08 -5.49
N ALA A 145 -4.58 15.29 -5.46
CA ALA A 145 -5.35 15.21 -4.22
C ALA A 145 -5.17 13.84 -3.54
N GLY A 146 -5.24 12.75 -4.32
CA GLY A 146 -4.96 11.42 -3.81
C GLY A 146 -3.59 11.28 -3.17
N GLN A 147 -2.53 11.84 -3.76
CA GLN A 147 -1.18 11.80 -3.19
C GLN A 147 -1.08 12.59 -1.89
N ILE A 148 -1.73 13.74 -1.80
CA ILE A 148 -1.78 14.54 -0.56
C ILE A 148 -2.48 13.74 0.53
N PHE A 149 -3.67 13.18 0.25
CA PHE A 149 -4.42 12.40 1.23
C PHE A 149 -3.74 11.07 1.59
N TYR A 150 -2.97 10.47 0.68
CA TYR A 150 -2.07 9.37 0.99
C TYR A 150 -1.08 9.75 2.09
N THR A 151 -0.37 10.86 1.88
CA THR A 151 0.64 11.34 2.83
C THR A 151 0.00 11.74 4.18
N VAL A 152 -1.12 12.46 4.15
CA VAL A 152 -1.86 12.82 5.36
C VAL A 152 -2.33 11.56 6.10
N GLY A 153 -2.93 10.60 5.42
CA GLY A 153 -3.38 9.34 6.03
C GLY A 153 -2.25 8.55 6.68
N LEU A 154 -1.09 8.48 6.00
CA LEU A 154 0.11 7.85 6.53
C LEU A 154 0.57 8.50 7.84
N PHE A 155 0.77 9.82 7.82
CA PHE A 155 1.21 10.54 9.01
C PHE A 155 0.20 10.48 10.14
N THR A 156 -1.09 10.59 9.84
CA THR A 156 -2.17 10.51 10.84
C THR A 156 -2.19 9.13 11.50
N ALA A 157 -2.09 8.05 10.73
CA ALA A 157 -2.03 6.70 11.30
C ALA A 157 -0.82 6.53 12.23
N CYS A 158 0.37 6.95 11.79
CA CYS A 158 1.58 6.89 12.62
C CYS A 158 1.46 7.77 13.88
N ALA A 159 0.96 8.99 13.74
CA ALA A 159 0.84 9.94 14.85
C ALA A 159 -0.18 9.51 15.92
N ILE A 160 -1.22 8.78 15.54
CA ILE A 160 -2.21 8.25 16.46
C ILE A 160 -1.68 6.97 17.15
N LEU A 161 -1.08 6.05 16.39
CA LEU A 161 -0.70 4.75 16.93
C LEU A 161 0.56 4.78 17.80
N LEU A 162 1.48 5.73 17.54
CA LEU A 162 2.70 5.86 18.32
C LEU A 162 2.43 6.18 19.80
N PRO A 163 1.63 7.21 20.18
CA PRO A 163 1.34 7.49 21.59
C PRO A 163 0.47 6.43 22.27
N LEU A 164 -0.25 5.60 21.49
CA LEU A 164 -1.01 4.47 22.02
C LEU A 164 -0.11 3.29 22.42
N GLY A 165 1.21 3.39 22.22
CA GLY A 165 2.16 2.34 22.57
C GLY A 165 2.08 1.10 21.67
N CYS A 166 1.53 1.23 20.47
CA CYS A 166 1.45 0.12 19.54
C CYS A 166 2.84 -0.35 19.11
N ALA A 167 2.99 -1.66 18.88
CA ALA A 167 4.23 -2.23 18.36
C ALA A 167 4.60 -1.62 16.99
N GLY A 168 5.90 -1.38 16.75
CA GLY A 168 6.37 -0.70 15.56
C GLY A 168 5.93 -1.35 14.25
N TRP A 169 5.90 -2.69 14.19
CA TRP A 169 5.39 -3.40 13.02
C TRP A 169 3.90 -3.14 12.77
N ALA A 170 3.09 -3.04 13.82
CA ALA A 170 1.66 -2.77 13.70
C ALA A 170 1.41 -1.32 13.22
N ILE A 171 2.21 -0.35 13.69
CA ILE A 171 2.18 1.03 13.19
C ILE A 171 2.48 1.05 11.69
N ALA A 172 3.54 0.35 11.27
CA ALA A 172 3.95 0.28 9.88
C ALA A 172 2.86 -0.33 8.98
N VAL A 173 2.33 -1.50 9.36
CA VAL A 173 1.27 -2.17 8.61
C VAL A 173 0.03 -1.29 8.53
N SER A 174 -0.42 -0.71 9.65
CA SER A 174 -1.60 0.16 9.67
C SER A 174 -1.44 1.39 8.78
N ALA A 175 -0.28 2.07 8.83
CA ALA A 175 -0.01 3.24 8.01
C ALA A 175 -0.06 2.90 6.51
N ILE A 176 0.49 1.74 6.12
CA ILE A 176 0.51 1.27 4.73
C ILE A 176 -0.91 0.93 4.24
N PHE A 177 -1.81 0.49 5.13
CA PHE A 177 -3.21 0.24 4.76
C PHE A 177 -4.02 1.53 4.69
N VAL A 178 -3.92 2.40 5.68
CA VAL A 178 -4.68 3.65 5.77
C VAL A 178 -4.36 4.60 4.63
N ALA A 179 -3.08 4.77 4.31
CA ALA A 179 -2.63 5.73 3.31
C ALA A 179 -3.27 5.51 1.92
N PRO A 180 -3.21 4.33 1.29
CA PRO A 180 -3.81 4.12 -0.03
C PRO A 180 -5.34 4.11 0.00
N VAL A 181 -5.97 3.76 1.11
CA VAL A 181 -7.43 3.89 1.27
C VAL A 181 -7.83 5.36 1.24
N CYS A 182 -7.16 6.23 2.01
CA CYS A 182 -7.39 7.67 1.98
C CYS A 182 -7.18 8.26 0.58
N ALA A 183 -6.10 7.86 -0.10
CA ALA A 183 -5.84 8.27 -1.48
C ALA A 183 -6.97 7.86 -2.43
N THR A 184 -7.41 6.61 -2.34
CA THR A 184 -8.47 6.05 -3.18
C THR A 184 -9.79 6.82 -3.01
N ILE A 185 -10.17 7.09 -1.76
CA ILE A 185 -11.36 7.87 -1.43
C ILE A 185 -11.24 9.29 -1.98
N ALA A 186 -10.10 9.96 -1.78
CA ALA A 186 -9.88 11.33 -2.25
C ALA A 186 -9.96 11.45 -3.78
N ILE A 187 -9.38 10.51 -4.53
CA ILE A 187 -9.48 10.50 -5.98
C ILE A 187 -10.92 10.25 -6.42
N TYR A 188 -11.58 9.28 -5.80
CA TYR A 188 -12.97 8.93 -6.12
C TYR A 188 -13.91 10.12 -5.91
N THR A 189 -13.85 10.77 -4.76
CA THR A 189 -14.65 11.96 -4.44
C THR A 189 -14.34 13.10 -5.40
N SER A 190 -13.07 13.39 -5.68
CA SER A 190 -12.66 14.42 -6.65
C SER A 190 -13.19 14.17 -8.07
N LEU A 191 -13.37 12.90 -8.46
CA LEU A 191 -13.93 12.54 -9.76
C LEU A 191 -15.45 12.71 -9.83
N HIS A 192 -16.15 12.55 -8.70
CA HIS A 192 -17.61 12.63 -8.64
C HIS A 192 -18.13 14.07 -8.44
N PHE A 193 -17.52 14.82 -7.53
CA PHE A 193 -17.98 16.18 -7.21
C PHE A 193 -17.61 17.23 -8.26
N ALA A 194 -16.61 16.99 -9.10
CA ALA A 194 -16.24 17.91 -10.19
C ALA A 194 -17.16 17.83 -11.43
N LYS A 195 -18.33 17.20 -11.35
CA LYS A 195 -19.37 17.18 -12.40
C LYS A 195 -20.34 18.36 -12.33
N GLY A 196 -20.24 19.22 -11.32
CA GLY A 196 -21.17 20.32 -11.02
C GLY A 196 -20.63 21.73 -11.30
N GLY A 197 -19.58 21.86 -12.10
CA GLY A 197 -19.04 23.16 -12.49
C GLY A 197 -18.67 23.25 -13.96
#